data_90d84b9b3db34dd4c537e0261e5c13a7
#
_entry.id   90d84b9b3db34dd4c537e0261e5c13a7
#
_cell.length_a   1.000
_cell.length_b   1.000
_cell.length_c   1.000
_cell.angle_alpha   90.00
_cell.angle_beta   90.00
_cell.angle_gamma   90.00
#
_symmetry.space_group_name_H-M   'P 1'
#
loop_
_entity.id
_entity.type
_entity.pdbx_description
1 polymer ?
#
loop_
_entity_poly.entity_id
_entity_poly.type
_entity_poly.pdbx_seq_one_letter_code
_entity_poly.pdbx_strand_id
1 'polypeptide(L)'
;FHTGHKFYGNMDYYYAGNPHKNTGISDSYLKVNFKTTGKLALNAILHQFISTNKIGDSYNKNYNSNLGQELDLLFSLKVNTFTTFTGGYSFYLATSTLKYLKNTPAANDYQQWLWFSLNVTPHFLKTNF
;
A
#
# COMPACT_ATOMS: atom_id res chain seq x y z
N PHE A 1 -4.69 15.97 4.78
CA PHE A 1 -3.78 15.49 3.72
C PHE A 1 -4.13 14.06 3.40
N HIS A 2 -4.54 13.82 2.17
CA HIS A 2 -4.91 12.49 1.69
C HIS A 2 -3.62 11.70 1.42
N THR A 3 -3.32 10.73 2.24
CA THR A 3 -2.14 9.85 2.09
C THR A 3 -2.48 8.54 1.40
N GLY A 4 -3.72 8.35 0.93
CA GLY A 4 -4.19 7.11 0.33
C GLY A 4 -3.30 6.62 -0.80
N HIS A 5 -2.92 5.36 -0.76
CA HIS A 5 -2.11 4.62 -1.74
C HIS A 5 -0.75 5.23 -2.12
N LYS A 6 -0.23 6.17 -1.33
CA LYS A 6 1.00 6.88 -1.65
C LYS A 6 2.14 6.64 -0.67
N PHE A 7 1.81 6.49 0.59
CA PHE A 7 2.77 6.28 1.67
C PHE A 7 2.31 5.08 2.50
N TYR A 8 3.24 4.32 3.05
CA TYR A 8 2.97 3.19 3.93
C TYR A 8 2.17 2.05 3.28
N GLY A 9 2.47 1.71 2.01
CA GLY A 9 1.85 0.62 1.28
C GLY A 9 0.51 0.98 0.62
N ASN A 10 0.04 0.15 -0.29
CA ASN A 10 -1.19 0.36 -1.05
C ASN A 10 -2.45 -0.10 -0.31
N MET A 11 -2.33 -0.91 0.73
CA MET A 11 -3.47 -1.42 1.50
C MET A 11 -3.98 -0.45 2.58
N ASP A 12 -3.34 0.73 2.73
CA ASP A 12 -3.81 1.83 3.57
C ASP A 12 -4.05 1.48 5.05
N TYR A 13 -3.25 0.58 5.62
CA TYR A 13 -3.36 0.24 7.04
C TYR A 13 -2.96 1.38 7.98
N TYR A 14 -2.20 2.38 7.50
CA TYR A 14 -1.52 3.37 8.34
C TYR A 14 -1.74 4.82 7.91
N TYR A 15 -2.83 5.13 7.21
CA TYR A 15 -3.15 6.51 6.88
C TYR A 15 -3.90 7.21 8.03
N ALA A 16 -4.02 8.55 7.96
CA ALA A 16 -4.62 9.36 9.02
C ALA A 16 -6.07 8.98 9.38
N GLY A 17 -6.85 8.45 8.42
CA GLY A 17 -8.21 7.98 8.63
C GLY A 17 -8.32 6.55 9.21
N ASN A 18 -7.18 5.86 9.38
CA ASN A 18 -7.12 4.52 9.97
C ASN A 18 -6.15 4.51 11.16
N PRO A 19 -6.57 5.01 12.33
CA PRO A 19 -5.70 5.28 13.46
C PRO A 19 -5.04 4.01 14.02
N HIS A 20 -3.83 4.17 14.52
CA HIS A 20 -2.98 3.14 15.08
C HIS A 20 -2.57 3.46 16.53
N LYS A 21 -3.51 3.99 17.32
CA LYS A 21 -3.37 4.27 18.77
C LYS A 21 -2.13 5.11 19.11
N ASN A 22 -1.85 6.15 18.32
CA ASN A 22 -0.67 7.04 18.49
C ASN A 22 0.69 6.30 18.50
N THR A 23 0.74 5.13 17.92
CA THR A 23 1.98 4.39 17.72
C THR A 23 2.72 5.00 16.53
N GLY A 24 3.96 5.40 16.71
CA GLY A 24 4.82 5.80 15.59
C GLY A 24 5.11 4.60 14.70
N ILE A 25 5.19 4.82 13.40
CA ILE A 25 5.44 3.76 12.42
C ILE A 25 6.72 4.06 11.67
N SER A 26 7.58 3.06 11.60
CA SER A 26 8.73 3.01 10.69
C SER A 26 8.39 2.07 9.54
N ASP A 27 8.48 2.57 8.32
CA ASP A 27 8.35 1.81 7.09
C ASP A 27 9.72 1.72 6.40
N SER A 28 10.21 0.51 6.29
CA SER A 28 11.40 0.19 5.50
C SER A 28 10.96 -0.54 4.25
N TYR A 29 11.28 0.00 3.08
CA TYR A 29 10.81 -0.59 1.83
C TYR A 29 11.93 -0.80 0.81
N LEU A 30 11.74 -1.82 -0.02
CA LEU A 30 12.54 -2.11 -1.20
C LEU A 30 11.65 -2.01 -2.44
N LYS A 31 12.02 -1.14 -3.38
CA LYS A 31 11.29 -0.92 -4.63
C LYS A 31 12.12 -1.38 -5.83
N VAL A 32 11.53 -2.23 -6.66
CA VAL A 32 12.09 -2.66 -7.94
C VAL A 32 11.19 -2.19 -9.07
N ASN A 33 11.77 -1.45 -10.01
CA ASN A 33 11.08 -0.98 -11.20
C ASN A 33 11.59 -1.74 -12.42
N PHE A 34 10.70 -2.29 -13.20
CA PHE A 34 11.02 -3.05 -14.38
C PHE A 34 10.24 -2.50 -15.59
N LYS A 35 10.95 -1.98 -16.59
CA LYS A 35 10.38 -1.54 -17.85
C LYS A 35 10.67 -2.58 -18.91
N THR A 36 9.65 -3.32 -19.34
CA THR A 36 9.81 -4.39 -20.34
C THR A 36 9.83 -3.86 -21.75
N THR A 37 9.00 -2.87 -22.05
CA THR A 37 8.90 -2.19 -23.35
C THR A 37 8.58 -0.72 -23.11
N GLY A 38 8.64 0.12 -24.13
CA GLY A 38 8.21 1.53 -24.01
C GLY A 38 6.74 1.71 -23.57
N LYS A 39 5.94 0.64 -23.53
CA LYS A 39 4.51 0.67 -23.20
C LYS A 39 4.16 0.03 -21.87
N LEU A 40 4.96 -0.93 -21.39
CA LEU A 40 4.67 -1.68 -20.15
C LEU A 40 5.73 -1.37 -19.10
N ALA A 41 5.27 -0.93 -17.94
CA ALA A 41 6.08 -0.79 -16.73
C ALA A 41 5.49 -1.68 -15.62
N LEU A 42 6.36 -2.38 -14.90
CA LEU A 42 6.05 -3.20 -13.74
C LEU A 42 6.81 -2.65 -12.54
N ASN A 43 6.17 -2.64 -11.38
CA ASN A 43 6.80 -2.26 -10.13
C ASN A 43 6.47 -3.31 -9.07
N ALA A 44 7.46 -3.66 -8.26
CA ALA A 44 7.28 -4.45 -7.06
C ALA A 44 7.84 -3.66 -5.88
N ILE A 45 7.08 -3.55 -4.80
CA ILE A 45 7.47 -2.85 -3.59
C ILE A 45 7.22 -3.76 -2.42
N LEU A 46 8.27 -4.04 -1.65
CA LEU A 46 8.18 -4.79 -0.40
C LEU A 46 8.34 -3.81 0.75
N HIS A 47 7.36 -3.77 1.64
CA HIS A 47 7.35 -2.97 2.85
C HIS A 47 7.51 -3.83 4.09
N GLN A 48 8.28 -3.35 5.07
CA GLN A 48 8.37 -3.88 6.43
C GLN A 48 7.94 -2.80 7.42
N PHE A 49 6.84 -3.02 8.12
CA PHE A 49 6.29 -2.07 9.09
C PHE A 49 6.68 -2.44 10.52
N ILE A 50 7.19 -1.46 11.24
CA ILE A 50 7.62 -1.61 12.63
C ILE A 50 7.06 -0.45 13.47
N SER A 51 6.51 -0.76 14.64
CA SER A 51 6.16 0.26 15.63
C SER A 51 7.41 0.87 16.25
N THR A 52 7.48 2.20 16.30
CA THR A 52 8.58 2.90 16.97
C THR A 52 8.36 3.01 18.49
N ASN A 53 7.13 2.79 18.95
CA ASN A 53 6.77 2.82 20.37
C ASN A 53 6.51 1.40 20.89
N LYS A 54 6.74 1.20 22.18
CA LYS A 54 6.37 -0.05 22.86
C LYS A 54 4.84 -0.19 22.85
N ILE A 55 4.37 -1.37 22.48
CA ILE A 55 2.95 -1.72 22.46
C ILE A 55 2.70 -2.66 23.62
N GLY A 56 1.82 -2.25 24.54
CA GLY A 56 1.40 -3.05 25.67
C GLY A 56 -0.10 -2.87 25.94
N ASP A 57 -0.69 -3.80 26.62
CA ASP A 57 -2.05 -3.69 27.12
C ASP A 57 -2.08 -3.40 28.64
N SER A 58 -3.29 -3.14 29.17
CA SER A 58 -3.52 -2.90 30.60
C SER A 58 -3.18 -4.10 31.49
N TYR A 59 -2.93 -5.26 30.91
CA TYR A 59 -2.59 -6.52 31.59
C TYR A 59 -1.10 -6.86 31.50
N ASN A 60 -0.24 -5.88 31.19
CA ASN A 60 1.22 -6.01 31.05
C ASN A 60 1.68 -6.99 29.96
N LYS A 61 0.84 -7.30 28.98
CA LYS A 61 1.26 -8.05 27.81
C LYS A 61 2.03 -7.15 26.87
N ASN A 62 3.32 -7.40 26.73
CA ASN A 62 4.16 -6.70 25.75
C ASN A 62 4.02 -7.37 24.37
N TYR A 63 3.68 -6.59 23.36
CA TYR A 63 3.65 -7.03 21.99
C TYR A 63 4.97 -6.73 21.27
N ASN A 64 5.32 -7.55 20.30
CA ASN A 64 6.47 -7.29 19.43
C ASN A 64 6.21 -6.01 18.62
N SER A 65 7.24 -5.24 18.34
CA SER A 65 7.17 -4.03 17.50
C SER A 65 6.89 -4.33 16.01
N ASN A 66 7.06 -5.58 15.56
CA ASN A 66 6.74 -5.95 14.16
C ASN A 66 5.24 -5.89 13.90
N LEU A 67 4.83 -5.06 12.95
CA LEU A 67 3.43 -4.87 12.56
C LEU A 67 3.03 -5.73 11.37
N GLY A 68 3.98 -6.10 10.52
CA GLY A 68 3.74 -6.95 9.36
C GLY A 68 4.53 -6.51 8.13
N GLN A 69 4.24 -7.20 7.03
CA GLN A 69 4.86 -6.96 5.73
C GLN A 69 3.79 -6.82 4.65
N GLU A 70 4.03 -5.92 3.71
CA GLU A 70 3.17 -5.75 2.52
C GLU A 70 4.01 -5.91 1.26
N LEU A 71 3.47 -6.63 0.28
CA LEU A 71 4.02 -6.69 -1.07
C LEU A 71 3.03 -6.08 -2.04
N ASP A 72 3.47 -5.06 -2.75
CA ASP A 72 2.71 -4.38 -3.79
C ASP A 72 3.28 -4.72 -5.17
N LEU A 73 2.44 -5.26 -6.03
CA LEU A 73 2.73 -5.53 -7.43
C LEU A 73 1.87 -4.61 -8.28
N LEU A 74 2.51 -3.75 -9.07
CA LEU A 74 1.84 -2.74 -9.88
C LEU A 74 2.24 -2.88 -11.33
N PHE A 75 1.30 -2.65 -12.24
CA PHE A 75 1.59 -2.52 -13.65
C PHE A 75 0.96 -1.27 -14.26
N SER A 76 1.59 -0.75 -15.30
CA SER A 76 1.07 0.33 -16.13
C SER A 76 1.31 0.00 -17.59
N LEU A 77 0.22 -0.11 -18.35
CA LEU A 77 0.22 -0.41 -19.78
C LEU A 77 -0.30 0.80 -20.58
N LYS A 78 0.56 1.40 -21.37
CA LYS A 78 0.18 2.44 -22.31
C LYS A 78 -0.47 1.80 -23.54
N VAL A 79 -1.79 1.79 -23.61
CA VAL A 79 -2.56 1.17 -24.70
C VAL A 79 -2.38 1.98 -26.00
N ASN A 80 -2.53 3.31 -25.88
CA ASN A 80 -2.30 4.27 -26.98
C ASN A 80 -1.89 5.64 -26.39
N THR A 81 -1.82 6.69 -27.22
CA THR A 81 -1.44 8.05 -26.82
C THR A 81 -2.38 8.66 -25.78
N PHE A 82 -3.62 8.23 -25.73
CA PHE A 82 -4.67 8.81 -24.87
C PHE A 82 -5.10 7.88 -23.74
N THR A 83 -4.72 6.59 -23.80
CA THR A 83 -5.26 5.56 -22.91
C THR A 83 -4.15 4.81 -22.19
N THR A 84 -4.23 4.79 -20.87
CA THR A 84 -3.35 4.01 -20.02
C THR A 84 -4.20 3.10 -19.12
N PHE A 85 -3.88 1.81 -19.12
CA PHE A 85 -4.46 0.82 -18.22
C PHE A 85 -3.45 0.53 -17.11
N THR A 86 -3.88 0.67 -15.86
CA THR A 86 -3.08 0.39 -14.67
C THR A 86 -3.79 -0.61 -13.77
N GLY A 87 -3.03 -1.34 -13.00
CA GLY A 87 -3.58 -2.22 -11.99
C GLY A 87 -2.55 -2.54 -10.94
N GLY A 88 -3.03 -3.03 -9.81
CA GLY A 88 -2.20 -3.43 -8.70
C GLY A 88 -2.80 -4.58 -7.93
N TYR A 89 -1.92 -5.43 -7.43
CA TYR A 89 -2.23 -6.48 -6.48
C TYR A 89 -1.34 -6.29 -5.27
N SER A 90 -1.96 -6.18 -4.11
CA SER A 90 -1.27 -6.04 -2.84
C SER A 90 -1.64 -7.17 -1.91
N PHE A 91 -0.67 -7.66 -1.15
CA PHE A 91 -0.99 -8.56 -0.07
C PHE A 91 -0.20 -8.21 1.20
N TYR A 92 -0.83 -8.40 2.34
CA TYR A 92 -0.31 -8.06 3.65
C TYR A 92 -0.29 -9.28 4.56
N LEU A 93 0.83 -9.49 5.24
CA LEU A 93 0.99 -10.45 6.33
C LEU A 93 0.94 -9.72 7.66
N ALA A 94 -0.22 -9.80 8.32
CA ALA A 94 -0.49 -9.14 9.59
C ALA A 94 0.07 -9.93 10.77
N THR A 95 0.68 -9.24 11.72
CA THR A 95 1.09 -9.82 12.98
C THR A 95 -0.02 -9.72 14.05
N SER A 96 0.11 -10.49 15.13
CA SER A 96 -0.77 -10.36 16.29
C SER A 96 -0.76 -8.95 16.88
N THR A 97 0.36 -8.25 16.79
CA THR A 97 0.51 -6.87 17.22
C THR A 97 -0.37 -5.92 16.42
N LEU A 98 -0.38 -6.04 15.08
CA LEU A 98 -1.26 -5.24 14.23
C LEU A 98 -2.73 -5.51 14.54
N LYS A 99 -3.12 -6.79 14.67
CA LYS A 99 -4.50 -7.18 15.03
C LYS A 99 -4.95 -6.57 16.35
N TYR A 100 -4.06 -6.53 17.34
CA TYR A 100 -4.33 -5.86 18.62
C TYR A 100 -4.53 -4.35 18.43
N LEU A 101 -3.65 -3.67 17.69
CA LEU A 101 -3.76 -2.23 17.42
C LEU A 101 -5.07 -1.87 16.70
N LYS A 102 -5.50 -2.71 15.77
CA LYS A 102 -6.73 -2.51 14.97
C LYS A 102 -8.00 -3.05 15.64
N ASN A 103 -7.90 -3.62 16.84
CA ASN A 103 -9.02 -4.27 17.56
C ASN A 103 -9.70 -5.39 16.74
N THR A 104 -8.93 -6.14 15.98
CA THR A 104 -9.41 -7.23 15.12
C THR A 104 -8.69 -8.55 15.40
N PRO A 105 -8.78 -9.11 16.62
CA PRO A 105 -8.01 -10.30 17.00
C PRO A 105 -8.36 -11.53 16.16
N ALA A 106 -9.57 -11.61 15.65
CA ALA A 106 -10.06 -12.72 14.84
C ALA A 106 -9.77 -12.55 13.31
N ALA A 107 -9.15 -11.45 12.90
CA ALA A 107 -8.82 -11.24 11.49
C ALA A 107 -7.78 -12.27 11.02
N ASN A 108 -7.86 -12.66 9.75
CA ASN A 108 -6.84 -13.50 9.12
C ASN A 108 -5.49 -12.78 9.14
N ASP A 109 -4.40 -13.55 9.23
CA ASP A 109 -3.04 -13.01 9.10
C ASP A 109 -2.75 -12.52 7.68
N TYR A 110 -3.50 -13.04 6.74
CA TYR A 110 -3.32 -12.80 5.31
C TYR A 110 -4.46 -11.94 4.76
N GLN A 111 -4.11 -10.77 4.22
CA GLN A 111 -5.03 -9.84 3.60
C GLN A 111 -4.56 -9.55 2.17
N GLN A 112 -5.50 -9.35 1.25
CA GLN A 112 -5.18 -9.06 -0.16
C GLN A 112 -6.14 -8.04 -0.75
N TRP A 113 -5.64 -7.29 -1.72
CA TRP A 113 -6.38 -6.27 -2.44
C TRP A 113 -5.95 -6.22 -3.89
N LEU A 114 -6.94 -6.14 -4.78
CA LEU A 114 -6.76 -6.07 -6.22
C LEU A 114 -7.55 -4.88 -6.76
N TRP A 115 -6.93 -4.10 -7.65
CA TRP A 115 -7.60 -2.98 -8.30
C TRP A 115 -7.14 -2.81 -9.74
N PHE A 116 -8.01 -2.19 -10.55
CA PHE A 116 -7.73 -1.77 -11.92
C PHE A 116 -8.25 -0.37 -12.17
N SER A 117 -7.58 0.36 -13.06
CA SER A 117 -7.94 1.70 -13.47
C SER A 117 -7.68 1.88 -14.96
N LEU A 118 -8.64 2.50 -15.65
CA LEU A 118 -8.49 2.92 -17.05
C LEU A 118 -8.49 4.45 -17.07
N ASN A 119 -7.39 5.03 -17.51
CA ASN A 119 -7.23 6.48 -17.63
C ASN A 119 -7.28 6.87 -19.10
N VAL A 120 -8.25 7.70 -19.48
CA VAL A 120 -8.44 8.19 -20.84
C VAL A 120 -8.39 9.72 -20.84
N THR A 121 -7.40 10.29 -21.53
CA THR A 121 -7.16 11.74 -21.61
C THR A 121 -7.21 12.22 -23.07
N PRO A 122 -8.41 12.28 -23.70
CA PRO A 122 -8.52 12.71 -25.08
C PRO A 122 -8.24 14.21 -25.24
N HIS A 123 -7.64 14.60 -26.36
CA HIS A 123 -7.51 16.01 -26.74
C HIS A 123 -8.78 16.46 -27.48
N PHE A 124 -9.64 17.20 -26.82
CA PHE A 124 -10.93 17.64 -27.38
C PHE A 124 -10.83 18.85 -28.34
N LEU A 125 -9.78 19.67 -28.24
CA LEU A 125 -9.63 20.88 -29.05
C LEU A 125 -8.17 21.09 -29.44
N LYS A 126 -7.92 21.14 -30.74
CA LYS A 126 -6.71 21.70 -31.33
C LYS A 126 -7.14 22.93 -32.12
N THR A 127 -7.25 24.08 -31.45
CA THR A 127 -7.45 25.38 -32.13
C THR A 127 -6.09 25.87 -32.62
N ASN A 128 -5.88 25.81 -33.92
CA ASN A 128 -4.83 26.59 -34.58
C ASN A 128 -5.42 27.99 -34.80
N PHE A 129 -5.02 28.97 -34.03
CA PHE A 129 -5.16 30.37 -34.35
C PHE A 129 -3.95 30.84 -35.16
#